data_3ebdd0e011b34f1c566a8c776924eb76
#
_entry.id   3ebdd0e011b34f1c566a8c776924eb76
#
_cell.length_a   1.000
_cell.length_b   1.000
_cell.length_c   1.000
_cell.angle_alpha   90.00
_cell.angle_beta   90.00
_cell.angle_gamma   90.00
#
_symmetry.space_group_name_H-M   'P 1'
#
loop_
_entity.id
_entity.type
_entity.pdbx_description
1 polymer ?
#
loop_
_entity_poly.entity_id
_entity_poly.type
_entity_poly.pdbx_seq_one_letter_code
_entity_poly.pdbx_strand_id
1 'polypeptide(L)'
;MAEIYVSTDVEADGPIPGPYSLLSFASAAYQPNKTLVATFAANLETLPGASGHPKTMDWWATQPEAWQACRRDPQPPEAAMRAYLAWLKSLPGRPVFVAYPAGFDFMFVAWYLVRFTGENPFSHSALDIKSYAMAMLKTEYRATVKRAMPRRWFDRLPHRHIALDDAIEQGALFCNILAENTSTKE
;
A
#
# COMPACT_ATOMS: atom_id res chain seq x y z
N MET A 1 21.83 7.93 -3.18
CA MET A 1 21.10 6.71 -3.59
C MET A 1 19.81 7.14 -4.25
N ALA A 2 19.41 6.47 -5.33
CA ALA A 2 18.15 6.73 -6.02
C ALA A 2 16.96 6.36 -5.12
N GLU A 3 15.80 6.99 -5.35
CA GLU A 3 14.55 6.63 -4.69
C GLU A 3 13.96 5.37 -5.33
N ILE A 4 13.38 4.52 -4.49
CA ILE A 4 12.56 3.37 -4.88
C ILE A 4 11.16 3.58 -4.30
N TYR A 5 10.17 3.69 -5.16
CA TYR A 5 8.79 3.90 -4.78
C TYR A 5 8.13 2.58 -4.43
N VAL A 6 7.83 2.41 -3.16
CA VAL A 6 7.24 1.18 -2.60
C VAL A 6 5.74 1.40 -2.49
N SER A 7 5.02 1.05 -3.55
CA SER A 7 3.57 1.07 -3.57
C SER A 7 3.05 -0.03 -2.69
N THR A 8 2.24 0.32 -1.70
CA THR A 8 1.78 -0.62 -0.66
C THR A 8 0.28 -0.52 -0.49
N ASP A 9 -0.36 -1.67 -0.40
CA ASP A 9 -1.78 -1.82 -0.12
C ASP A 9 -1.97 -2.73 1.09
N VAL A 10 -2.96 -2.41 1.95
CA VAL A 10 -3.25 -3.16 3.18
C VAL A 10 -4.71 -3.56 3.27
N GLU A 11 -4.92 -4.75 3.81
CA GLU A 11 -6.22 -5.27 4.19
C GLU A 11 -6.29 -5.42 5.71
N ALA A 12 -7.30 -4.83 6.34
CA ALA A 12 -7.42 -4.80 7.79
C ALA A 12 -8.84 -5.15 8.26
N ASP A 13 -8.98 -5.55 9.53
CA ASP A 13 -10.27 -5.84 10.14
C ASP A 13 -10.87 -4.63 10.88
N GLY A 14 -10.27 -3.44 10.74
CA GLY A 14 -10.78 -2.21 11.34
C GLY A 14 -9.99 -0.96 10.96
N PRO A 15 -10.39 0.21 11.47
CA PRO A 15 -9.91 1.50 10.97
C PRO A 15 -8.53 1.93 11.47
N ILE A 16 -8.00 1.32 12.53
CA ILE A 16 -6.69 1.70 13.13
C ILE A 16 -5.96 0.46 13.65
N PRO A 17 -4.62 0.41 13.63
CA PRO A 17 -3.85 -0.69 14.20
C PRO A 17 -3.90 -0.68 15.75
N GLY A 18 -3.70 -1.84 16.35
CA GLY A 18 -3.71 -2.04 17.80
C GLY A 18 -5.02 -2.64 18.27
N PRO A 19 -6.13 -1.88 18.34
CA PRO A 19 -7.47 -2.46 18.57
C PRO A 19 -7.90 -3.40 17.44
N TYR A 20 -7.39 -3.18 16.24
CA TYR A 20 -7.69 -3.95 15.03
C TYR A 20 -6.41 -4.46 14.38
N SER A 21 -6.55 -5.48 13.55
CA SER A 21 -5.44 -6.20 12.95
C SER A 21 -5.24 -5.84 11.49
N LEU A 22 -3.97 -5.75 11.07
CA LEU A 22 -3.57 -5.92 9.69
C LEU A 22 -3.74 -7.40 9.32
N LEU A 23 -4.56 -7.70 8.33
CA LEU A 23 -4.86 -9.06 7.89
C LEU A 23 -3.96 -9.51 6.75
N SER A 24 -3.69 -8.61 5.82
CA SER A 24 -2.84 -8.82 4.66
C SER A 24 -2.22 -7.51 4.23
N PHE A 25 -1.04 -7.55 3.66
CA PHE A 25 -0.47 -6.41 2.95
C PHE A 25 0.46 -6.88 1.85
N ALA A 26 0.64 -6.03 0.87
CA ALA A 26 1.63 -6.25 -0.16
C ALA A 26 2.29 -4.94 -0.59
N SER A 27 3.50 -5.06 -1.10
CA SER A 27 4.28 -3.95 -1.63
C SER A 27 4.87 -4.30 -2.97
N ALA A 28 4.83 -3.34 -3.90
CA ALA A 28 5.46 -3.40 -5.22
C ALA A 28 6.46 -2.25 -5.32
N ALA A 29 7.75 -2.58 -5.45
CA ALA A 29 8.86 -1.62 -5.51
C ALA A 29 9.15 -1.21 -6.94
N TYR A 30 9.05 0.08 -7.24
CA TYR A 30 9.25 0.65 -8.57
C TYR A 30 10.41 1.62 -8.63
N GLN A 31 11.14 1.61 -9.73
CA GLN A 31 12.01 2.72 -10.13
C GLN A 31 11.16 3.87 -10.70
N PRO A 32 11.70 5.11 -10.76
CA PRO A 32 10.98 6.25 -11.36
C PRO A 32 10.53 6.03 -12.81
N ASN A 33 11.23 5.19 -13.56
CA ASN A 33 10.92 4.82 -14.94
C ASN A 33 9.86 3.70 -15.07
N LYS A 34 9.16 3.38 -13.98
CA LYS A 34 8.12 2.34 -13.91
C LYS A 34 8.66 0.89 -13.99
N THR A 35 9.95 0.67 -13.86
CA THR A 35 10.49 -0.68 -13.75
C THR A 35 10.11 -1.28 -12.39
N LEU A 36 9.33 -2.36 -12.38
CA LEU A 36 9.06 -3.15 -11.18
C LEU A 36 10.31 -3.93 -10.79
N VAL A 37 10.86 -3.62 -9.61
CA VAL A 37 12.12 -4.20 -9.11
C VAL A 37 11.88 -5.49 -8.33
N ALA A 38 10.90 -5.44 -7.42
CA ALA A 38 10.59 -6.54 -6.52
C ALA A 38 9.18 -6.39 -5.95
N THR A 39 8.63 -7.47 -5.43
CA THR A 39 7.36 -7.48 -4.70
C THR A 39 7.52 -8.19 -3.36
N PHE A 40 6.65 -7.84 -2.42
CA PHE A 40 6.49 -8.53 -1.15
C PHE A 40 5.00 -8.68 -0.84
N ALA A 41 4.59 -9.80 -0.28
CA ALA A 41 3.22 -9.99 0.20
C ALA A 41 3.23 -10.91 1.42
N ALA A 42 2.34 -10.64 2.38
CA ALA A 42 2.14 -11.49 3.54
C ALA A 42 0.70 -11.37 4.05
N ASN A 43 0.14 -12.51 4.46
CA ASN A 43 -1.06 -12.58 5.30
C ASN A 43 -0.64 -12.76 6.74
N LEU A 44 -1.34 -12.11 7.67
CA LEU A 44 -0.98 -12.08 9.08
C LEU A 44 -2.07 -12.71 9.96
N GLU A 45 -1.63 -13.33 11.03
CA GLU A 45 -2.50 -13.65 12.15
C GLU A 45 -3.03 -12.35 12.78
N THR A 46 -4.22 -12.42 13.38
CA THR A 46 -4.78 -11.29 14.12
C THR A 46 -3.98 -11.01 15.39
N LEU A 47 -3.96 -9.76 15.81
CA LEU A 47 -3.31 -9.38 17.07
C LEU A 47 -4.01 -10.03 18.26
N PRO A 48 -3.28 -10.49 19.27
CA PRO A 48 -3.88 -11.00 20.49
C PRO A 48 -4.82 -9.98 21.15
N GLY A 49 -6.06 -10.37 21.39
CA GLY A 49 -7.09 -9.53 22.00
C GLY A 49 -7.76 -8.52 21.05
N ALA A 50 -7.33 -8.43 19.81
CA ALA A 50 -8.04 -7.64 18.80
C ALA A 50 -9.30 -8.37 18.30
N SER A 51 -10.31 -7.59 17.94
CA SER A 51 -11.55 -8.11 17.33
C SER A 51 -11.94 -7.21 16.17
N GLY A 52 -12.43 -7.81 15.08
CA GLY A 52 -12.82 -7.03 13.89
C GLY A 52 -13.85 -5.95 14.18
N HIS A 53 -13.67 -4.77 13.59
CA HIS A 53 -14.63 -3.68 13.71
C HIS A 53 -15.95 -4.07 13.02
N PRO A 54 -17.13 -3.94 13.67
CA PRO A 54 -18.39 -4.47 13.13
C PRO A 54 -18.68 -4.06 11.68
N LYS A 55 -18.61 -2.77 11.36
CA LYS A 55 -18.86 -2.28 10.00
C LYS A 55 -17.84 -2.79 8.98
N THR A 56 -16.59 -3.01 9.40
CA THR A 56 -15.56 -3.57 8.53
C THR A 56 -15.83 -5.06 8.28
N MET A 57 -16.27 -5.77 9.29
CA MET A 57 -16.64 -7.19 9.15
C MET A 57 -17.91 -7.37 8.31
N ASP A 58 -18.87 -6.45 8.42
CA ASP A 58 -20.05 -6.43 7.54
C ASP A 58 -19.62 -6.25 6.07
N TRP A 59 -18.65 -5.37 5.80
CA TRP A 59 -18.11 -5.19 4.46
C TRP A 59 -17.37 -6.45 3.99
N TRP A 60 -16.52 -7.05 4.82
CA TRP A 60 -15.81 -8.30 4.48
C TRP A 60 -16.78 -9.44 4.13
N ALA A 61 -17.93 -9.51 4.77
CA ALA A 61 -18.97 -10.49 4.44
C ALA A 61 -19.50 -10.36 2.99
N THR A 62 -19.34 -9.18 2.38
CA THR A 62 -19.67 -8.93 0.96
C THR A 62 -18.54 -9.26 0.00
N GLN A 63 -17.33 -9.58 0.50
CA GLN A 63 -16.13 -9.83 -0.28
C GLN A 63 -15.50 -11.22 0.01
N PRO A 64 -16.23 -12.34 -0.21
CA PRO A 64 -15.80 -13.65 0.27
C PRO A 64 -14.48 -14.14 -0.36
N GLU A 65 -14.24 -13.84 -1.63
CA GLU A 65 -12.99 -14.25 -2.32
C GLU A 65 -11.78 -13.49 -1.78
N ALA A 66 -11.90 -12.17 -1.60
CA ALA A 66 -10.87 -11.33 -1.02
C ALA A 66 -10.60 -11.71 0.45
N TRP A 67 -11.66 -11.99 1.22
CA TRP A 67 -11.54 -12.50 2.59
C TRP A 67 -10.75 -13.81 2.64
N GLN A 68 -11.08 -14.79 1.79
CA GLN A 68 -10.34 -16.05 1.73
C GLN A 68 -8.88 -15.84 1.33
N ALA A 69 -8.62 -14.92 0.40
CA ALA A 69 -7.25 -14.61 -0.03
C ALA A 69 -6.42 -14.03 1.12
N CYS A 70 -6.93 -13.05 1.85
CA CYS A 70 -6.19 -12.41 2.96
C CYS A 70 -6.07 -13.30 4.21
N ARG A 71 -6.83 -14.40 4.30
CA ARG A 71 -6.77 -15.35 5.42
C ARG A 71 -6.06 -16.67 5.08
N ARG A 72 -5.49 -16.79 3.89
CA ARG A 72 -4.74 -17.99 3.48
C ARG A 72 -3.37 -17.99 4.11
N ASP A 73 -3.03 -19.07 4.82
CA ASP A 73 -1.70 -19.31 5.42
C ASP A 73 -1.13 -18.09 6.17
N PRO A 74 -1.87 -17.52 7.15
CA PRO A 74 -1.43 -16.34 7.86
C PRO A 74 -0.20 -16.63 8.71
N GLN A 75 0.72 -15.68 8.75
CA GLN A 75 1.96 -15.76 9.52
C GLN A 75 1.88 -14.92 10.79
N PRO A 76 2.65 -15.26 11.84
CA PRO A 76 2.80 -14.39 12.99
C PRO A 76 3.26 -12.98 12.56
N PRO A 77 2.63 -11.90 13.07
CA PRO A 77 2.95 -10.52 12.66
C PRO A 77 4.43 -10.17 12.80
N GLU A 78 5.10 -10.64 13.85
CA GLU A 78 6.53 -10.39 14.04
C GLU A 78 7.38 -11.03 12.92
N ALA A 79 7.07 -12.27 12.54
CA ALA A 79 7.79 -12.96 11.48
C ALA A 79 7.62 -12.25 10.12
N ALA A 80 6.38 -11.89 9.79
CA ALA A 80 6.06 -11.15 8.57
C ALA A 80 6.77 -9.79 8.52
N MET A 81 6.75 -9.02 9.62
CA MET A 81 7.40 -7.70 9.66
C MET A 81 8.92 -7.77 9.62
N ARG A 82 9.54 -8.78 10.25
CA ARG A 82 10.99 -9.00 10.13
C ARG A 82 11.40 -9.34 8.69
N ALA A 83 10.62 -10.19 8.01
CA ALA A 83 10.84 -10.52 6.61
C ALA A 83 10.66 -9.27 5.71
N TYR A 84 9.61 -8.48 5.96
CA TYR A 84 9.37 -7.23 5.23
C TYR A 84 10.49 -6.21 5.44
N LEU A 85 10.97 -6.02 6.67
CA LEU A 85 12.10 -5.14 6.96
C LEU A 85 13.37 -5.58 6.21
N ALA A 86 13.65 -6.90 6.20
CA ALA A 86 14.78 -7.44 5.44
C ALA A 86 14.63 -7.20 3.95
N TRP A 87 13.42 -7.38 3.39
CA TRP A 87 13.12 -7.09 2.00
C TRP A 87 13.30 -5.60 1.67
N LEU A 88 12.80 -4.68 2.50
CA LEU A 88 13.00 -3.24 2.32
C LEU A 88 14.48 -2.86 2.31
N LYS A 89 15.28 -3.45 3.20
CA LYS A 89 16.74 -3.23 3.26
C LYS A 89 17.51 -3.81 2.06
N SER A 90 16.94 -4.76 1.35
CA SER A 90 17.53 -5.37 0.15
C SER A 90 17.27 -4.57 -1.13
N LEU A 91 16.38 -3.58 -1.11
CA LEU A 91 16.04 -2.78 -2.27
C LEU A 91 17.25 -1.92 -2.73
N PRO A 92 17.42 -1.71 -4.05
CA PRO A 92 18.61 -1.04 -4.60
C PRO A 92 18.57 0.50 -4.47
N GLY A 93 17.88 1.04 -3.45
CA GLY A 93 17.77 2.47 -3.23
C GLY A 93 17.05 2.81 -1.93
N ARG A 94 16.73 4.11 -1.74
CA ARG A 94 16.00 4.58 -0.55
C ARG A 94 14.49 4.36 -0.74
N PRO A 95 13.83 3.58 0.12
CA PRO A 95 12.40 3.33 -0.03
C PRO A 95 11.59 4.60 0.29
N VAL A 96 10.64 4.90 -0.59
CA VAL A 96 9.60 5.93 -0.39
C VAL A 96 8.26 5.21 -0.37
N PHE A 97 7.52 5.33 0.73
CA PHE A 97 6.19 4.75 0.83
C PHE A 97 5.22 5.48 -0.10
N VAL A 98 4.45 4.72 -0.87
CA VAL A 98 3.44 5.25 -1.80
C VAL A 98 2.15 4.47 -1.63
N ALA A 99 0.99 5.14 -1.54
CA ALA A 99 -0.32 4.47 -1.50
C ALA A 99 -1.49 5.40 -1.90
N TYR A 100 -2.70 4.84 -1.98
CA TYR A 100 -3.91 5.55 -2.40
C TYR A 100 -5.15 5.15 -1.58
N PRO A 101 -5.54 5.97 -0.57
CA PRO A 101 -4.81 7.09 0.04
C PRO A 101 -3.77 6.60 1.04
N ALA A 102 -2.61 7.22 1.10
CA ALA A 102 -1.50 6.74 1.93
C ALA A 102 -1.75 6.79 3.44
N GLY A 103 -2.67 7.63 3.91
CA GLY A 103 -2.92 7.81 5.34
C GLY A 103 -3.37 6.54 6.05
N PHE A 104 -4.15 5.68 5.39
CA PHE A 104 -4.61 4.40 5.94
C PHE A 104 -3.50 3.34 5.91
N ASP A 105 -2.93 3.09 4.74
CA ASP A 105 -1.93 2.04 4.55
C ASP A 105 -0.67 2.31 5.35
N PHE A 106 -0.17 3.54 5.31
CA PHE A 106 1.03 3.95 6.03
C PHE A 106 0.88 3.82 7.55
N MET A 107 -0.29 4.17 8.08
CA MET A 107 -0.57 4.05 9.52
C MET A 107 -0.42 2.59 9.99
N PHE A 108 -1.00 1.63 9.27
CA PHE A 108 -0.88 0.22 9.61
C PHE A 108 0.55 -0.28 9.47
N VAL A 109 1.18 -0.05 8.31
CA VAL A 109 2.52 -0.56 8.03
C VAL A 109 3.56 0.03 8.98
N ALA A 110 3.54 1.35 9.21
CA ALA A 110 4.48 2.01 10.10
C ALA A 110 4.32 1.53 11.55
N TRP A 111 3.07 1.39 12.02
CA TRP A 111 2.81 0.88 13.38
C TRP A 111 3.32 -0.56 13.55
N TYR A 112 3.03 -1.45 12.59
CA TYR A 112 3.47 -2.85 12.65
C TYR A 112 5.00 -2.96 12.55
N LEU A 113 5.65 -2.23 11.66
CA LEU A 113 7.12 -2.20 11.57
C LEU A 113 7.75 -1.77 12.89
N VAL A 114 7.34 -0.64 13.46
CA VAL A 114 7.89 -0.16 14.74
C VAL A 114 7.56 -1.12 15.88
N ARG A 115 6.34 -1.63 15.94
CA ARG A 115 5.89 -2.53 17.01
C ARG A 115 6.68 -3.83 17.05
N PHE A 116 6.97 -4.44 15.91
CA PHE A 116 7.55 -5.78 15.84
C PHE A 116 9.04 -5.80 15.50
N THR A 117 9.60 -4.72 14.96
CA THR A 117 11.01 -4.66 14.58
C THR A 117 11.79 -3.51 15.22
N GLY A 118 11.11 -2.52 15.78
CA GLY A 118 11.71 -1.29 16.30
C GLY A 118 12.16 -0.30 15.21
N GLU A 119 11.99 -0.63 13.93
CA GLU A 119 12.49 0.17 12.81
C GLU A 119 11.36 0.52 11.84
N ASN A 120 11.47 1.70 11.19
CA ASN A 120 10.64 2.08 10.04
C ASN A 120 11.51 2.73 8.96
N PRO A 121 11.92 2.01 7.90
CA PRO A 121 12.76 2.54 6.84
C PRO A 121 12.14 3.70 6.05
N PHE A 122 10.82 3.88 6.10
CA PHE A 122 10.10 4.99 5.45
C PHE A 122 10.13 6.28 6.28
N SER A 123 10.63 6.24 7.53
CA SER A 123 10.59 7.37 8.46
C SER A 123 9.15 7.81 8.77
N HIS A 124 8.83 9.11 8.70
CA HIS A 124 7.51 9.65 9.03
C HIS A 124 6.72 10.07 7.79
N SER A 125 7.22 9.81 6.59
CA SER A 125 6.67 10.35 5.35
C SER A 125 6.11 9.26 4.46
N ALA A 126 4.95 9.56 3.88
CA ALA A 126 4.36 8.76 2.82
C ALA A 126 3.94 9.69 1.67
N LEU A 127 4.12 9.22 0.44
CA LEU A 127 3.60 9.90 -0.72
C LEU A 127 2.18 9.43 -0.98
N ASP A 128 1.24 10.35 -0.86
CA ASP A 128 -0.17 10.10 -1.14
C ASP A 128 -0.48 10.36 -2.61
N ILE A 129 -0.80 9.29 -3.35
CA ILE A 129 -1.11 9.36 -4.79
C ILE A 129 -2.32 10.26 -5.03
N LYS A 130 -3.31 10.25 -4.14
CA LYS A 130 -4.51 11.07 -4.28
C LYS A 130 -4.20 12.56 -4.20
N SER A 131 -3.37 12.96 -3.24
CA SER A 131 -2.91 14.35 -3.09
C SER A 131 -2.02 14.77 -4.26
N TYR A 132 -1.17 13.87 -4.74
CA TYR A 132 -0.32 14.13 -5.90
C TYR A 132 -1.17 14.33 -7.17
N ALA A 133 -2.15 13.46 -7.41
CA ALA A 133 -3.10 13.60 -8.51
C ALA A 133 -3.94 14.89 -8.40
N MET A 134 -4.34 15.28 -7.18
CA MET A 134 -5.04 16.55 -6.92
C MET A 134 -4.24 17.75 -7.43
N ALA A 135 -2.95 17.79 -7.10
CA ALA A 135 -2.04 18.87 -7.54
C ALA A 135 -1.87 18.88 -9.06
N MET A 136 -1.69 17.69 -9.68
CA MET A 136 -1.54 17.55 -11.13
C MET A 136 -2.80 17.97 -11.91
N LEU A 137 -3.97 17.66 -11.38
CA LEU A 137 -5.26 17.97 -11.99
C LEU A 137 -5.79 19.37 -11.62
N LYS A 138 -5.16 20.06 -10.68
CA LYS A 138 -5.61 21.36 -10.13
C LYS A 138 -7.08 21.32 -9.71
N THR A 139 -7.46 20.25 -8.99
CA THR A 139 -8.84 19.97 -8.56
C THR A 139 -8.92 19.84 -7.04
N GLU A 140 -10.11 19.64 -6.50
CA GLU A 140 -10.31 19.40 -5.08
C GLU A 140 -9.98 17.95 -4.68
N TYR A 141 -9.48 17.74 -3.46
CA TYR A 141 -9.12 16.41 -2.94
C TYR A 141 -10.26 15.38 -3.03
N ARG A 142 -11.50 15.79 -2.72
CA ARG A 142 -12.67 14.89 -2.80
C ARG A 142 -13.08 14.52 -4.23
N ALA A 143 -12.75 15.35 -5.19
CA ALA A 143 -12.97 15.07 -6.61
C ALA A 143 -11.92 14.11 -7.20
N THR A 144 -10.78 13.93 -6.50
CA THR A 144 -9.70 13.08 -6.97
C THR A 144 -9.98 11.61 -6.62
N VAL A 145 -10.83 10.99 -7.40
CA VAL A 145 -11.16 9.56 -7.35
C VAL A 145 -10.68 8.88 -8.63
N LYS A 146 -10.27 7.61 -8.59
CA LYS A 146 -9.70 6.88 -9.75
C LYS A 146 -10.56 7.06 -11.02
N ARG A 147 -11.89 6.96 -10.92
CA ARG A 147 -12.81 7.12 -12.05
C ARG A 147 -12.80 8.52 -12.71
N ALA A 148 -12.34 9.55 -11.98
CA ALA A 148 -12.24 10.93 -12.48
C ALA A 148 -10.83 11.30 -12.98
N MET A 149 -9.87 10.40 -12.82
CA MET A 149 -8.51 10.61 -13.30
C MET A 149 -8.39 10.32 -14.81
N PRO A 150 -7.41 10.92 -15.50
CA PRO A 150 -7.15 10.66 -16.91
C PRO A 150 -6.88 9.18 -17.20
N ARG A 151 -7.55 8.62 -18.21
CA ARG A 151 -7.40 7.22 -18.59
C ARG A 151 -5.95 6.82 -18.92
N ARG A 152 -5.13 7.76 -19.43
CA ARG A 152 -3.71 7.54 -19.75
C ARG A 152 -2.83 7.24 -18.52
N TRP A 153 -3.33 7.51 -17.31
CA TRP A 153 -2.63 7.17 -16.08
C TRP A 153 -2.81 5.71 -15.66
N PHE A 154 -3.79 5.01 -16.25
CA PHE A 154 -4.12 3.64 -15.86
C PHE A 154 -3.59 2.64 -16.88
N ASP A 155 -2.90 1.64 -16.38
CA ASP A 155 -2.65 0.41 -17.10
C ASP A 155 -3.88 -0.51 -17.00
N ARG A 156 -3.97 -1.51 -17.88
CA ARG A 156 -5.05 -2.51 -17.81
C ARG A 156 -4.69 -3.60 -16.80
N LEU A 157 -4.61 -3.23 -15.54
CA LEU A 157 -4.28 -4.11 -14.43
C LEU A 157 -5.53 -4.43 -13.60
N PRO A 158 -5.59 -5.62 -12.96
CA PRO A 158 -6.72 -5.98 -12.11
C PRO A 158 -6.73 -5.15 -10.82
N HIS A 159 -7.93 -4.83 -10.32
CA HIS A 159 -8.18 -4.29 -8.98
C HIS A 159 -9.22 -5.20 -8.32
N ARG A 160 -8.84 -6.02 -7.35
CA ARG A 160 -9.65 -7.14 -6.84
C ARG A 160 -9.72 -7.23 -5.33
N HIS A 161 -9.29 -6.23 -4.58
CA HIS A 161 -9.10 -6.30 -3.13
C HIS A 161 -8.18 -7.47 -2.72
N ILE A 162 -7.15 -7.70 -3.53
CA ILE A 162 -6.03 -8.58 -3.25
C ILE A 162 -4.80 -7.68 -3.16
N ALA A 163 -4.23 -7.55 -1.98
CA ALA A 163 -3.22 -6.54 -1.68
C ALA A 163 -2.08 -6.45 -2.71
N LEU A 164 -1.62 -7.58 -3.27
CA LEU A 164 -0.55 -7.54 -4.26
C LEU A 164 -1.00 -6.98 -5.63
N ASP A 165 -2.18 -7.37 -6.12
CA ASP A 165 -2.72 -6.85 -7.38
C ASP A 165 -2.94 -5.34 -7.25
N ASP A 166 -3.48 -4.90 -6.11
CA ASP A 166 -3.82 -3.51 -5.84
C ASP A 166 -2.54 -2.66 -5.61
N ALA A 167 -1.50 -3.20 -4.94
CA ALA A 167 -0.20 -2.57 -4.81
C ALA A 167 0.51 -2.39 -6.17
N ILE A 168 0.40 -3.36 -7.07
CA ILE A 168 0.97 -3.28 -8.43
C ILE A 168 0.20 -2.24 -9.26
N GLU A 169 -1.13 -2.27 -9.24
CA GLU A 169 -1.97 -1.33 -9.98
C GLU A 169 -1.72 0.12 -9.57
N GLN A 170 -1.76 0.41 -8.27
CA GLN A 170 -1.55 1.77 -7.79
C GLN A 170 -0.10 2.25 -7.95
N GLY A 171 0.89 1.35 -7.89
CA GLY A 171 2.29 1.68 -8.18
C GLY A 171 2.51 2.06 -9.64
N ALA A 172 1.88 1.33 -10.58
CA ALA A 172 1.90 1.69 -11.99
C ALA A 172 1.19 3.04 -12.25
N LEU A 173 0.03 3.27 -11.62
CA LEU A 173 -0.67 4.57 -11.64
C LEU A 173 0.24 5.70 -11.16
N PHE A 174 0.90 5.52 -10.02
CA PHE A 174 1.84 6.51 -9.49
C PHE A 174 2.96 6.84 -10.48
N CYS A 175 3.60 5.82 -11.05
CA CYS A 175 4.69 6.01 -12.02
C CYS A 175 4.23 6.75 -13.28
N ASN A 176 3.00 6.51 -13.75
CA ASN A 176 2.43 7.24 -14.90
C ASN A 176 2.20 8.72 -14.58
N ILE A 177 1.71 9.04 -13.37
CA ILE A 177 1.57 10.43 -12.92
C ILE A 177 2.94 11.09 -12.77
N LEU A 178 3.92 10.39 -12.20
CA LEU A 178 5.28 10.88 -12.03
C LEU A 178 5.95 11.19 -13.38
N ALA A 179 5.79 10.31 -14.37
CA ALA A 179 6.32 10.52 -15.71
C ALA A 179 5.70 11.76 -16.38
N GLU A 180 4.40 11.98 -16.25
CA GLU A 180 3.75 13.17 -16.77
C GLU A 180 4.23 14.46 -16.08
N ASN A 181 4.39 14.44 -14.75
CA ASN A 181 4.91 15.57 -13.99
C ASN A 181 6.34 15.96 -14.38
N THR A 182 7.17 14.97 -14.72
CA THR A 182 8.57 15.21 -15.09
C THR A 182 8.71 15.63 -16.56
N SER A 183 7.79 15.21 -17.43
CA SER A 183 7.78 15.59 -18.87
C SER A 183 7.32 17.03 -19.11
N THR A 184 6.60 17.65 -18.17
CA THR A 184 6.05 19.02 -18.32
C THR A 184 7.06 20.11 -17.92
N LYS A 185 8.33 19.78 -17.72
CA LYS A 185 9.42 20.70 -17.32
C LYS A 185 10.28 21.22 -18.48
N GLU A 186 9.86 20.97 -19.74
CA GLU A 186 10.46 21.59 -20.94
C GLU A 186 9.56 22.80 -21.40
#